data_3fdb155ac9dd32d371bdde7d652c128c
#
_entry.id   3fdb155ac9dd32d371bdde7d652c128c
#
_cell.length_a   1.000
_cell.length_b   1.000
_cell.length_c   1.000
_cell.angle_alpha   90.00
_cell.angle_beta   90.00
_cell.angle_gamma   90.00
#
_symmetry.space_group_name_H-M   'P 1'
#
loop_
_entity.id
_entity.type
_entity.pdbx_description
1 polymer ?
#
loop_
_entity_poly.entity_id
_entity_poly.type
_entity_poly.pdbx_seq_one_letter_code
_entity_poly.pdbx_strand_id
1 'polypeptide(L)'
;MSMSTTGPADRRDALEIATECLGSRVRYLDRLLARIYDGALREHGVTAAQLSMLVAIALAGPTTPAWVGRRLELEKSTVSRNLARLRAAGLVIADGGGLRVTPRGAALIRAAHPAWRRAQRQARLALGPQSLRLLSAVDPMARRQTKQRKQEETS
;
A
#
# COMPACT_ATOMS: atom_id res chain seq x y z
N MET A 1 28.45 16.89 -31.02
CA MET A 1 27.33 16.46 -30.16
C MET A 1 26.05 17.02 -30.75
N SER A 2 25.29 16.17 -31.49
CA SER A 2 24.07 16.58 -32.17
C SER A 2 22.93 16.60 -31.13
N MET A 3 22.44 17.76 -30.73
CA MET A 3 21.22 17.90 -29.95
C MET A 3 20.03 17.51 -30.85
N SER A 4 19.50 16.30 -30.68
CA SER A 4 18.25 15.89 -31.32
C SER A 4 17.12 16.77 -30.81
N THR A 5 16.69 17.68 -31.62
CA THR A 5 15.51 18.52 -31.36
C THR A 5 14.29 17.65 -31.55
N THR A 6 13.52 17.41 -30.49
CA THR A 6 12.22 16.70 -30.52
C THR A 6 11.31 17.36 -31.53
N GLY A 7 10.87 16.64 -32.57
CA GLY A 7 10.00 17.14 -33.62
C GLY A 7 8.56 17.47 -33.13
N PRO A 8 7.77 18.20 -33.91
CA PRO A 8 6.38 18.54 -33.55
C PRO A 8 5.49 17.31 -33.31
N ALA A 9 5.68 16.24 -34.10
CA ALA A 9 4.99 14.97 -33.94
C ALA A 9 5.35 14.31 -32.60
N ASP A 10 6.64 14.23 -32.28
CA ASP A 10 7.13 13.65 -31.04
C ASP A 10 6.58 14.38 -29.78
N ARG A 11 6.41 15.70 -29.90
CA ARG A 11 5.81 16.52 -28.83
C ARG A 11 4.33 16.22 -28.64
N ARG A 12 3.58 15.99 -29.73
CA ARG A 12 2.16 15.64 -29.69
C ARG A 12 1.96 14.28 -29.01
N ASP A 13 2.72 13.27 -29.44
CA ASP A 13 2.64 11.93 -28.87
C ASP A 13 3.04 11.93 -27.38
N ALA A 14 4.10 12.66 -27.03
CA ALA A 14 4.52 12.83 -25.66
C ALA A 14 3.47 13.51 -24.79
N LEU A 15 2.75 14.52 -25.33
CA LEU A 15 1.66 15.20 -24.65
C LEU A 15 0.48 14.27 -24.41
N GLU A 16 0.07 13.51 -25.43
CA GLU A 16 -1.00 12.51 -25.30
C GLU A 16 -0.69 11.49 -24.22
N ILE A 17 0.52 10.89 -24.26
CA ILE A 17 0.98 9.95 -23.23
C ILE A 17 0.98 10.61 -21.82
N ALA A 18 1.47 11.83 -21.72
CA ALA A 18 1.56 12.54 -20.44
C ALA A 18 0.18 12.87 -19.84
N THR A 19 -0.80 13.19 -20.69
CA THR A 19 -2.13 13.63 -20.26
C THR A 19 -3.12 12.48 -20.10
N GLU A 20 -2.98 11.39 -20.86
CA GLU A 20 -3.97 10.31 -20.88
C GLU A 20 -3.53 9.03 -20.16
N CYS A 21 -2.25 8.89 -19.83
CA CYS A 21 -1.73 7.69 -19.22
C CYS A 21 -2.30 7.43 -17.82
N LEU A 22 -3.21 6.45 -17.71
CA LEU A 22 -3.80 6.02 -16.43
C LEU A 22 -2.74 5.55 -15.44
N GLY A 23 -1.71 4.85 -15.88
CA GLY A 23 -0.61 4.40 -15.03
C GLY A 23 0.15 5.57 -14.39
N SER A 24 0.32 6.69 -15.10
CA SER A 24 0.95 7.90 -14.55
C SER A 24 0.06 8.57 -13.52
N ARG A 25 -1.24 8.62 -13.75
CA ARG A 25 -2.22 9.17 -12.80
C ARG A 25 -2.28 8.34 -11.50
N VAL A 26 -2.30 7.01 -11.62
CA VAL A 26 -2.30 6.11 -10.46
C VAL A 26 -1.00 6.27 -9.66
N ARG A 27 0.17 6.31 -10.31
CA ARG A 27 1.45 6.58 -9.62
C ARG A 27 1.50 7.96 -8.97
N TYR A 28 0.87 8.97 -9.56
CA TYR A 28 0.76 10.29 -8.93
C TYR A 28 -0.09 10.22 -7.65
N LEU A 29 -1.25 9.56 -7.71
CA LEU A 29 -2.14 9.35 -6.56
C LEU A 29 -1.44 8.56 -5.46
N ASP A 30 -0.72 7.50 -5.80
CA ASP A 30 0.05 6.71 -4.84
C ASP A 30 1.07 7.58 -4.09
N ARG A 31 1.86 8.39 -4.81
CA ARG A 31 2.80 9.32 -4.17
C ARG A 31 2.13 10.40 -3.32
N LEU A 32 0.97 10.90 -3.74
CA LEU A 32 0.19 11.87 -2.97
C LEU A 32 -0.27 11.26 -1.65
N LEU A 33 -0.87 10.08 -1.70
CA LEU A 33 -1.35 9.35 -0.54
C LEU A 33 -0.20 8.94 0.39
N ALA A 34 0.90 8.41 -0.18
CA ALA A 34 2.09 8.07 0.60
C ALA A 34 2.60 9.27 1.41
N ARG A 35 2.71 10.47 0.80
CA ARG A 35 3.11 11.69 1.53
C ARG A 35 2.18 12.04 2.68
N ILE A 36 0.87 11.92 2.49
CA ILE A 36 -0.13 12.22 3.53
C ILE A 36 0.02 11.24 4.71
N TYR A 37 0.06 9.95 4.42
CA TYR A 37 0.14 8.93 5.46
C TYR A 37 1.52 8.89 6.14
N ASP A 38 2.60 8.93 5.38
CA ASP A 38 3.96 8.91 5.92
C ASP A 38 4.24 10.17 6.75
N GLY A 39 3.69 11.32 6.33
CA GLY A 39 3.75 12.55 7.11
C GLY A 39 3.10 12.40 8.48
N ALA A 40 1.90 11.82 8.54
CA ALA A 40 1.17 11.60 9.79
C ALA A 40 1.78 10.50 10.67
N LEU A 41 2.41 9.50 10.07
CA LEU A 41 3.00 8.35 10.77
C LEU A 41 4.45 8.57 11.20
N ARG A 42 5.07 9.68 10.80
CA ARG A 42 6.49 9.98 11.09
C ARG A 42 6.82 9.94 12.57
N GLU A 43 5.96 10.48 13.42
CA GLU A 43 6.12 10.48 14.88
C GLU A 43 6.13 9.07 15.49
N HIS A 44 5.58 8.08 14.77
CA HIS A 44 5.55 6.67 15.18
C HIS A 44 6.70 5.86 14.61
N GLY A 45 7.59 6.46 13.79
CA GLY A 45 8.76 5.80 13.22
C GLY A 45 8.46 4.76 12.15
N VAL A 46 7.28 4.80 11.52
CA VAL A 46 6.87 3.86 10.47
C VAL A 46 6.30 4.58 9.26
N THR A 47 6.44 3.97 8.08
CA THR A 47 5.77 4.39 6.86
C THR A 47 4.39 3.76 6.72
N ALA A 48 3.56 4.30 5.81
CA ALA A 48 2.26 3.71 5.47
C ALA A 48 2.38 2.25 5.01
N ALA A 49 3.38 1.94 4.18
CA ALA A 49 3.65 0.58 3.71
C ALA A 49 4.02 -0.36 4.87
N GLN A 50 4.83 0.09 5.82
CA GLN A 50 5.20 -0.68 7.01
C GLN A 50 4.00 -0.91 7.93
N LEU A 51 3.18 0.11 8.17
CA LEU A 51 1.96 -0.03 8.97
C LEU A 51 0.97 -1.00 8.30
N SER A 52 0.77 -0.89 6.98
CA SER A 52 -0.09 -1.83 6.24
C SER A 52 0.39 -3.28 6.36
N MET A 53 1.69 -3.50 6.28
CA MET A 53 2.29 -4.83 6.43
C MET A 53 2.12 -5.35 7.86
N LEU A 54 2.35 -4.51 8.87
CA LEU A 54 2.17 -4.85 10.28
C LEU A 54 0.72 -5.24 10.58
N VAL A 55 -0.24 -4.46 10.05
CA VAL A 55 -1.69 -4.73 10.17
C VAL A 55 -2.06 -6.05 9.47
N ALA A 56 -1.54 -6.30 8.26
CA ALA A 56 -1.81 -7.54 7.53
C ALA A 56 -1.35 -8.77 8.31
N ILE A 57 -0.14 -8.71 8.92
CA ILE A 57 0.39 -9.78 9.77
C ILE A 57 -0.46 -9.95 11.04
N ALA A 58 -0.87 -8.83 11.68
CA ALA A 58 -1.70 -8.88 12.89
C ALA A 58 -3.06 -9.56 12.65
N LEU A 59 -3.66 -9.31 11.48
CA LEU A 59 -4.96 -9.89 11.11
C LEU A 59 -4.86 -11.36 10.66
N ALA A 60 -3.73 -11.75 10.08
CA ALA A 60 -3.54 -13.12 9.60
C ALA A 60 -3.19 -14.10 10.74
N GLY A 61 -2.64 -13.62 11.85
CA GLY A 61 -1.93 -14.46 12.82
C GLY A 61 -0.59 -14.94 12.24
N PRO A 62 -0.09 -16.11 12.66
CA PRO A 62 1.15 -16.66 12.10
C PRO A 62 1.06 -16.81 10.59
N THR A 63 2.01 -16.18 9.85
CA THR A 63 1.95 -16.12 8.40
C THR A 63 3.35 -16.18 7.76
N THR A 64 3.44 -16.03 6.44
CA THR A 64 4.70 -16.08 5.70
C THR A 64 4.96 -14.81 4.91
N PRO A 65 6.22 -14.47 4.59
CA PRO A 65 6.54 -13.34 3.70
C PRO A 65 5.83 -13.44 2.34
N ALA A 66 5.71 -14.65 1.80
CA ALA A 66 5.02 -14.89 0.53
C ALA A 66 3.52 -14.57 0.62
N TRP A 67 2.87 -14.91 1.75
CA TRP A 67 1.48 -14.54 1.99
C TRP A 67 1.31 -13.02 2.08
N VAL A 68 2.21 -12.34 2.81
CA VAL A 68 2.17 -10.86 2.92
C VAL A 68 2.31 -10.21 1.55
N GLY A 69 3.25 -10.67 0.71
CA GLY A 69 3.42 -10.17 -0.65
C GLY A 69 2.16 -10.33 -1.49
N ARG A 70 1.56 -11.52 -1.51
CA ARG A 70 0.30 -11.76 -2.23
C ARG A 70 -0.87 -10.94 -1.67
N ARG A 71 -0.92 -10.77 -0.34
CA ARG A 71 -2.02 -10.05 0.33
C ARG A 71 -2.01 -8.57 0.02
N LEU A 72 -0.82 -7.98 -0.11
CA LEU A 72 -0.61 -6.55 -0.35
C LEU A 72 -0.20 -6.23 -1.79
N GLU A 73 -0.15 -7.24 -2.66
CA GLU A 73 0.30 -7.12 -4.06
C GLU A 73 1.69 -6.46 -4.17
N LEU A 74 2.63 -6.89 -3.29
CA LEU A 74 3.98 -6.37 -3.21
C LEU A 74 5.01 -7.36 -3.77
N GLU A 75 6.01 -6.80 -4.45
CA GLU A 75 7.19 -7.54 -4.90
C GLU A 75 7.99 -8.10 -3.73
N LYS A 76 8.58 -9.30 -3.92
CA LYS A 76 9.37 -10.02 -2.92
C LYS A 76 10.46 -9.15 -2.29
N SER A 77 11.16 -8.34 -3.09
CA SER A 77 12.21 -7.44 -2.62
C SER A 77 11.68 -6.33 -1.70
N THR A 78 10.49 -5.80 -1.99
CA THR A 78 9.81 -4.78 -1.17
C THR A 78 9.36 -5.38 0.15
N VAL A 79 8.77 -6.59 0.13
CA VAL A 79 8.38 -7.33 1.33
C VAL A 79 9.61 -7.59 2.21
N SER A 80 10.69 -8.12 1.63
CA SER A 80 11.92 -8.44 2.37
C SER A 80 12.52 -7.23 3.07
N ARG A 81 12.67 -6.10 2.35
CA ARG A 81 13.22 -4.86 2.93
C ARG A 81 12.38 -4.30 4.08
N ASN A 82 11.05 -4.28 3.93
CA ASN A 82 10.17 -3.77 4.98
C ASN A 82 10.11 -4.71 6.18
N LEU A 83 10.05 -6.02 5.96
CA LEU A 83 10.11 -7.00 7.05
C LEU A 83 11.43 -6.91 7.84
N ALA A 84 12.57 -6.72 7.16
CA ALA A 84 13.85 -6.52 7.83
C ALA A 84 13.80 -5.29 8.76
N ARG A 85 13.24 -4.17 8.31
CA ARG A 85 13.07 -2.96 9.13
C ARG A 85 12.12 -3.18 10.32
N LEU A 86 10.97 -3.83 10.08
CA LEU A 86 9.99 -4.13 11.14
C LEU A 86 10.58 -5.08 12.20
N ARG A 87 11.39 -6.05 11.78
CA ARG A 87 12.09 -6.97 12.71
C ARG A 87 13.18 -6.24 13.50
N ALA A 88 14.00 -5.41 12.82
CA ALA A 88 15.02 -4.61 13.49
C ALA A 88 14.42 -3.64 14.52
N ALA A 89 13.21 -3.13 14.29
CA ALA A 89 12.46 -2.31 15.24
C ALA A 89 11.76 -3.13 16.34
N GLY A 90 11.84 -4.46 16.32
CA GLY A 90 11.20 -5.35 17.29
C GLY A 90 9.67 -5.38 17.19
N LEU A 91 9.09 -5.02 16.04
CA LEU A 91 7.65 -4.96 15.81
C LEU A 91 7.08 -6.28 15.29
N VAL A 92 7.92 -7.07 14.63
CA VAL A 92 7.61 -8.39 14.07
C VAL A 92 8.71 -9.37 14.44
N ILE A 93 8.34 -10.58 14.75
CA ILE A 93 9.26 -11.72 14.90
C ILE A 93 8.99 -12.75 13.80
N ALA A 94 10.03 -13.51 13.47
CA ALA A 94 9.93 -14.71 12.62
C ALA A 94 10.63 -15.85 13.35
N ASP A 95 9.88 -16.87 13.66
CA ASP A 95 10.36 -18.11 14.31
C ASP A 95 9.78 -19.33 13.58
N GLY A 96 9.98 -20.52 14.11
CA GLY A 96 9.42 -21.76 13.56
C GLY A 96 7.90 -21.77 13.37
N GLY A 97 7.18 -20.85 13.99
CA GLY A 97 5.73 -20.63 13.82
C GLY A 97 5.36 -19.59 12.77
N GLY A 98 6.34 -18.99 12.08
CA GLY A 98 6.12 -17.99 11.05
C GLY A 98 6.26 -16.53 11.50
N LEU A 99 5.81 -15.57 10.67
CA LEU A 99 5.80 -14.15 11.02
C LEU A 99 4.65 -13.84 11.96
N ARG A 100 4.96 -13.13 13.05
CA ARG A 100 3.96 -12.65 14.03
C ARG A 100 4.28 -11.23 14.49
N VAL A 101 3.23 -10.49 14.82
CA VAL A 101 3.36 -9.17 15.46
C VAL A 101 3.72 -9.37 16.93
N THR A 102 4.69 -8.60 17.41
CA THR A 102 5.08 -8.59 18.83
C THR A 102 4.11 -7.73 19.66
N PRO A 103 4.13 -7.84 21.01
CA PRO A 103 3.38 -6.91 21.88
C PRO A 103 3.73 -5.44 21.59
N ARG A 104 4.99 -5.13 21.25
CA ARG A 104 5.45 -3.80 20.84
C ARG A 104 4.82 -3.39 19.51
N GLY A 105 4.76 -4.31 18.53
CA GLY A 105 4.09 -4.04 17.25
C GLY A 105 2.59 -3.79 17.41
N ALA A 106 1.91 -4.55 18.25
CA ALA A 106 0.50 -4.34 18.58
C ALA A 106 0.27 -2.99 19.28
N ALA A 107 1.15 -2.62 20.20
CA ALA A 107 1.10 -1.30 20.86
C ALA A 107 1.29 -0.16 19.86
N LEU A 108 2.22 -0.30 18.89
CA LEU A 108 2.44 0.67 17.83
C LEU A 108 1.20 0.84 16.94
N ILE A 109 0.52 -0.24 16.54
CA ILE A 109 -0.73 -0.16 15.75
C ILE A 109 -1.76 0.69 16.50
N ARG A 110 -1.95 0.45 17.81
CA ARG A 110 -2.90 1.24 18.63
C ARG A 110 -2.48 2.71 18.73
N ALA A 111 -1.21 2.98 18.98
CA ALA A 111 -0.68 4.34 19.10
C ALA A 111 -0.76 5.14 17.78
N ALA A 112 -0.49 4.48 16.64
CA ALA A 112 -0.54 5.10 15.32
C ALA A 112 -1.98 5.30 14.78
N HIS A 113 -2.97 4.62 15.32
CA HIS A 113 -4.35 4.66 14.82
C HIS A 113 -4.97 6.08 14.77
N PRO A 114 -4.82 6.96 15.78
CA PRO A 114 -5.32 8.33 15.68
C PRO A 114 -4.65 9.15 14.57
N ALA A 115 -3.33 8.99 14.37
CA ALA A 115 -2.58 9.63 13.30
C ALA A 115 -3.04 9.12 11.93
N TRP A 116 -3.20 7.81 11.77
CA TRP A 116 -3.78 7.21 10.57
C TRP A 116 -5.19 7.77 10.27
N ARG A 117 -6.07 7.91 11.28
CA ARG A 117 -7.40 8.51 11.08
C ARG A 117 -7.34 9.96 10.61
N ARG A 118 -6.38 10.75 11.08
CA ARG A 118 -6.16 12.14 10.60
C ARG A 118 -5.74 12.10 9.12
N ALA A 119 -4.76 11.27 8.76
CA ALA A 119 -4.32 11.08 7.39
C ALA A 119 -5.46 10.60 6.48
N GLN A 120 -6.28 9.66 6.93
CA GLN A 120 -7.43 9.16 6.20
C GLN A 120 -8.45 10.28 5.88
N ARG A 121 -8.73 11.19 6.81
CA ARG A 121 -9.60 12.35 6.53
C ARG A 121 -8.97 13.28 5.50
N GLN A 122 -7.68 13.59 5.64
CA GLN A 122 -6.94 14.43 4.71
C GLN A 122 -6.90 13.81 3.30
N ALA A 123 -6.64 12.53 3.19
CA ALA A 123 -6.64 11.79 1.94
C ALA A 123 -8.03 11.85 1.25
N ARG A 124 -9.11 11.67 2.01
CA ARG A 124 -10.48 11.77 1.51
C ARG A 124 -10.79 13.15 0.95
N LEU A 125 -10.36 14.21 1.62
CA LEU A 125 -10.52 15.59 1.13
C LEU A 125 -9.72 15.83 -0.15
N ALA A 126 -8.47 15.35 -0.19
CA ALA A 126 -7.59 15.51 -1.35
C ALA A 126 -8.10 14.76 -2.60
N LEU A 127 -8.72 13.61 -2.42
CA LEU A 127 -9.24 12.77 -3.52
C LEU A 127 -10.60 13.22 -4.05
N GLY A 128 -11.43 13.78 -3.20
CA GLY A 128 -12.80 14.12 -3.53
C GLY A 128 -13.75 12.91 -3.72
N PRO A 129 -15.07 13.14 -3.77
CA PRO A 129 -16.07 12.07 -3.70
C PRO A 129 -16.08 11.12 -4.91
N GLN A 130 -15.74 11.60 -6.10
CA GLN A 130 -15.73 10.77 -7.31
C GLN A 130 -14.58 9.75 -7.28
N SER A 131 -13.37 10.20 -6.92
CA SER A 131 -12.20 9.31 -6.79
C SER A 131 -12.41 8.28 -5.69
N LEU A 132 -13.05 8.64 -4.59
CA LEU A 132 -13.37 7.73 -3.50
C LEU A 132 -14.33 6.62 -3.93
N ARG A 133 -15.32 6.91 -4.77
CA ARG A 133 -16.22 5.89 -5.34
C ARG A 133 -15.48 4.90 -6.22
N LEU A 134 -14.56 5.39 -7.08
CA LEU A 134 -13.72 4.51 -7.91
C LEU A 134 -12.80 3.63 -7.06
N LEU A 135 -12.17 4.18 -6.02
CA LEU A 135 -11.29 3.43 -5.13
C LEU A 135 -12.06 2.38 -4.31
N SER A 136 -13.28 2.64 -3.87
CA SER A 136 -14.09 1.64 -3.18
C SER A 136 -14.50 0.47 -4.09
N ALA A 137 -14.65 0.70 -5.40
CA ALA A 137 -14.89 -0.38 -6.36
C ALA A 137 -13.68 -1.31 -6.58
N VAL A 138 -12.47 -0.86 -6.19
CA VAL A 138 -11.22 -1.62 -6.27
C VAL A 138 -10.83 -2.20 -4.91
N ASP A 139 -11.77 -2.40 -3.99
CA ASP A 139 -11.50 -2.96 -2.66
C ASP A 139 -10.88 -4.36 -2.76
N PRO A 140 -9.62 -4.55 -2.30
CA PRO A 140 -8.97 -5.84 -2.30
C PRO A 140 -9.66 -6.87 -1.39
N MET A 141 -10.47 -6.41 -0.41
CA MET A 141 -11.26 -7.27 0.47
C MET A 141 -12.52 -7.78 -0.22
N ALA A 142 -13.21 -6.95 -1.01
CA ALA A 142 -14.41 -7.33 -1.73
C ALA A 142 -14.13 -8.37 -2.83
N ARG A 143 -12.99 -8.31 -3.50
CA ARG A 143 -12.61 -9.28 -4.56
C ARG A 143 -12.44 -10.72 -4.06
N ARG A 144 -12.17 -10.93 -2.77
CA ARG A 144 -12.00 -12.27 -2.19
C ARG A 144 -13.32 -12.93 -1.83
N GLN A 145 -14.32 -12.19 -1.38
CA GLN A 145 -15.64 -12.73 -1.08
C GLN A 145 -16.31 -13.28 -2.34
N THR A 146 -16.12 -12.63 -3.49
CA THR A 146 -16.66 -13.08 -4.77
C THR A 146 -15.97 -14.36 -5.29
N LYS A 147 -14.66 -14.55 -5.02
CA LYS A 147 -13.94 -15.78 -5.39
C LYS A 147 -14.28 -16.97 -4.49
N GLN A 148 -14.45 -16.74 -3.19
CA GLN A 148 -14.87 -17.80 -2.26
C GLN A 148 -16.31 -18.27 -2.53
N ARG A 149 -17.26 -17.34 -2.72
CA ARG A 149 -18.64 -17.71 -3.12
C ARG A 149 -18.69 -18.51 -4.41
N LYS A 150 -17.90 -18.15 -5.44
CA LYS A 150 -17.82 -18.92 -6.69
C LYS A 150 -17.21 -20.31 -6.54
N GLN A 151 -16.31 -20.52 -5.59
CA GLN A 151 -15.74 -21.83 -5.29
C GLN A 151 -16.71 -22.72 -4.47
N GLU A 152 -17.50 -22.13 -3.59
CA GLU A 152 -18.53 -22.82 -2.81
C GLU A 152 -19.77 -23.19 -3.66
N GLU A 153 -20.08 -22.38 -4.69
CA GLU A 153 -21.18 -22.68 -5.65
C GLU A 153 -20.79 -23.72 -6.71
N THR A 154 -19.50 -24.11 -6.82
CA THR A 154 -19.02 -25.08 -7.83
C THR A 154 -18.55 -26.39 -7.19
N SER A 155 -18.69 -26.57 -5.88
CA SER A 155 -18.33 -27.76 -5.09
C SER A 155 -19.54 -28.49 -4.58
#